data_89e10a08ba12f3afafca208fce7f0556
#
_entry.id   89e10a08ba12f3afafca208fce7f0556
#
_cell.length_a   1.000
_cell.length_b   1.000
_cell.length_c   1.000
_cell.angle_alpha   90.00
_cell.angle_beta   90.00
_cell.angle_gamma   90.00
#
_symmetry.space_group_name_H-M   'P 1'
#
loop_
_entity.id
_entity.type
_entity.pdbx_description
1 polymer ?
#
loop_
_entity_poly.entity_id
_entity_poly.type
_entity_poly.pdbx_seq_one_letter_code
_entity_poly.pdbx_strand_id
1 'polypeptide(L)'
;MTPKALNAAEVKSLYEKHGSALAAYVCCCGLDFAAAEDVVQQVFLKLLEGRSAPLDSPLAYLYRAVRNASFNLRRDFRREVELAGDEAWLVSGEGTGDEALAVQAALRDLPDEQRETIFLKVWAGMTLQEIASVLELPLNTVASRYRYALEKLRERLQPVARH
;
A
#
# COMPACT_ATOMS: atom_id res chain seq x y z
N MET A 1 -18.72 22.81 -8.34
CA MET A 1 -19.30 21.51 -8.45
C MET A 1 -19.01 20.70 -7.24
N THR A 2 -19.99 20.37 -6.47
CA THR A 2 -19.76 19.61 -5.27
C THR A 2 -19.52 18.18 -5.65
N PRO A 3 -18.42 17.61 -5.23
CA PRO A 3 -18.17 16.20 -5.54
C PRO A 3 -19.28 15.37 -4.92
N LYS A 4 -19.75 14.45 -5.67
CA LYS A 4 -20.85 13.62 -5.24
C LYS A 4 -20.33 12.53 -4.31
N ALA A 5 -21.04 12.34 -3.21
CA ALA A 5 -20.70 11.23 -2.33
C ALA A 5 -20.97 9.90 -3.06
N LEU A 6 -20.16 8.92 -2.76
CA LEU A 6 -20.31 7.60 -3.37
C LEU A 6 -21.53 6.91 -2.80
N ASN A 7 -22.29 6.23 -3.66
CA ASN A 7 -23.41 5.44 -3.17
C ASN A 7 -22.93 4.04 -2.79
N ALA A 8 -23.83 3.28 -2.18
CA ALA A 8 -23.47 1.96 -1.66
C ALA A 8 -22.96 1.01 -2.74
N ALA A 9 -23.53 1.09 -3.93
CA ALA A 9 -23.09 0.22 -5.01
C ALA A 9 -21.68 0.58 -5.47
N GLU A 10 -21.37 1.86 -5.51
CA GLU A 10 -20.04 2.31 -5.88
C GLU A 10 -19.02 1.90 -4.82
N VAL A 11 -19.37 2.00 -3.55
CA VAL A 11 -18.49 1.60 -2.48
C VAL A 11 -18.24 0.09 -2.54
N LYS A 12 -19.28 -0.68 -2.79
CA LYS A 12 -19.13 -2.12 -2.92
C LYS A 12 -18.20 -2.48 -4.07
N SER A 13 -18.37 -1.80 -5.19
CA SER A 13 -17.52 -2.04 -6.35
C SER A 13 -16.07 -1.75 -6.05
N LEU A 14 -15.80 -0.65 -5.33
CA LEU A 14 -14.43 -0.32 -4.94
C LEU A 14 -13.85 -1.38 -4.01
N TYR A 15 -14.66 -1.88 -3.09
CA TYR A 15 -14.19 -2.91 -2.18
C TYR A 15 -13.84 -4.18 -2.95
N GLU A 16 -14.68 -4.56 -3.89
CA GLU A 16 -14.43 -5.77 -4.65
C GLU A 16 -13.21 -5.66 -5.54
N LYS A 17 -12.98 -4.47 -6.10
CA LYS A 17 -11.85 -4.28 -6.99
C LYS A 17 -10.54 -4.06 -6.26
N HIS A 18 -10.57 -3.33 -5.15
CA HIS A 18 -9.34 -2.84 -4.55
C HIS A 18 -9.10 -3.32 -3.13
N GLY A 19 -10.04 -4.04 -2.55
CA GLY A 19 -9.91 -4.43 -1.15
C GLY A 19 -8.66 -5.25 -0.88
N SER A 20 -8.37 -6.21 -1.75
CA SER A 20 -7.18 -7.05 -1.56
C SER A 20 -5.89 -6.26 -1.68
N ALA A 21 -5.82 -5.38 -2.66
CA ALA A 21 -4.63 -4.56 -2.84
C ALA A 21 -4.45 -3.60 -1.68
N LEU A 22 -5.55 -3.06 -1.16
CA LEU A 22 -5.48 -2.18 0.00
C LEU A 22 -4.98 -2.93 1.23
N ALA A 23 -5.45 -4.16 1.44
CA ALA A 23 -4.99 -4.97 2.55
C ALA A 23 -3.49 -5.27 2.41
N ALA A 24 -3.06 -5.61 1.19
CA ALA A 24 -1.65 -5.85 0.95
C ALA A 24 -0.81 -4.60 1.24
N TYR A 25 -1.34 -3.45 0.89
CA TYR A 25 -0.65 -2.20 1.18
C TYR A 25 -0.51 -1.97 2.67
N VAL A 26 -1.57 -2.25 3.44
CA VAL A 26 -1.50 -2.11 4.89
C VAL A 26 -0.44 -3.05 5.47
N CYS A 27 -0.37 -4.27 4.96
CA CYS A 27 0.69 -5.20 5.36
C CYS A 27 2.06 -4.65 5.01
N CYS A 28 2.17 -4.02 3.85
CA CYS A 28 3.41 -3.37 3.45
C CYS A 28 3.78 -2.27 4.44
N CYS A 29 2.80 -1.66 5.08
CA CYS A 29 3.02 -0.64 6.09
C CYS A 29 3.38 -1.22 7.46
N GLY A 30 3.41 -2.53 7.60
CA GLY A 30 3.92 -3.14 8.80
C GLY A 30 2.91 -3.80 9.71
N LEU A 31 1.68 -3.99 9.27
CA LEU A 31 0.67 -4.69 10.06
C LEU A 31 0.49 -6.10 9.53
N ASP A 32 -0.02 -6.97 10.39
CA ASP A 32 -0.31 -8.33 9.93
C ASP A 32 -1.61 -8.37 9.13
N PHE A 33 -1.91 -9.51 8.55
CA PHE A 33 -3.03 -9.62 7.64
C PHE A 33 -4.37 -9.38 8.33
N ALA A 34 -4.52 -9.88 9.55
CA ALA A 34 -5.78 -9.70 10.26
C ALA A 34 -6.03 -8.23 10.57
N ALA A 35 -5.01 -7.52 11.02
CA ALA A 35 -5.12 -6.10 11.27
C ALA A 35 -5.36 -5.34 9.98
N ALA A 36 -4.74 -5.78 8.88
CA ALA A 36 -4.93 -5.14 7.61
C ALA A 36 -6.38 -5.23 7.15
N GLU A 37 -6.97 -6.40 7.29
CA GLU A 37 -8.37 -6.55 6.91
C GLU A 37 -9.27 -5.68 7.74
N ASP A 38 -9.00 -5.57 9.04
CA ASP A 38 -9.79 -4.70 9.90
C ASP A 38 -9.69 -3.25 9.48
N VAL A 39 -8.48 -2.79 9.16
CA VAL A 39 -8.29 -1.41 8.73
C VAL A 39 -9.08 -1.14 7.47
N VAL A 40 -8.98 -2.03 6.49
CA VAL A 40 -9.69 -1.84 5.24
C VAL A 40 -11.19 -1.81 5.46
N GLN A 41 -11.71 -2.73 6.27
CA GLN A 41 -13.13 -2.75 6.54
C GLN A 41 -13.59 -1.47 7.22
N GLN A 42 -12.84 -0.97 8.18
CA GLN A 42 -13.22 0.25 8.85
C GLN A 42 -13.26 1.45 7.92
N VAL A 43 -12.30 1.53 7.01
CA VAL A 43 -12.28 2.62 6.05
C VAL A 43 -13.50 2.55 5.13
N PHE A 44 -13.83 1.36 4.66
CA PHE A 44 -14.99 1.22 3.79
C PHE A 44 -16.32 1.46 4.54
N LEU A 45 -16.38 1.10 5.81
CA LEU A 45 -17.56 1.41 6.61
C LEU A 45 -17.76 2.91 6.75
N LYS A 46 -16.68 3.65 6.94
CA LYS A 46 -16.78 5.10 7.00
C LYS A 46 -17.22 5.69 5.68
N LEU A 47 -16.78 5.11 4.58
CA LEU A 47 -17.27 5.54 3.28
C LEU A 47 -18.77 5.32 3.15
N LEU A 48 -19.25 4.16 3.60
CA LEU A 48 -20.68 3.86 3.54
C LEU A 48 -21.50 4.82 4.38
N GLU A 49 -20.94 5.28 5.48
CA GLU A 49 -21.62 6.22 6.35
C GLU A 49 -21.61 7.64 5.80
N GLY A 50 -20.93 7.85 4.71
CA GLY A 50 -20.88 9.17 4.11
C GLY A 50 -20.05 10.19 4.84
N ARG A 51 -19.17 9.73 5.70
CA ARG A 51 -18.37 10.65 6.52
C ARG A 51 -17.14 11.16 5.82
N SER A 52 -16.81 10.61 4.70
CA SER A 52 -15.59 11.02 4.03
C SER A 52 -15.90 12.09 3.01
N ALA A 53 -15.00 13.03 2.88
CA ALA A 53 -15.11 14.04 1.86
C ALA A 53 -14.81 13.41 0.51
N PRO A 54 -15.63 13.70 -0.48
CA PRO A 54 -15.33 13.19 -1.83
C PRO A 54 -14.07 13.84 -2.34
N LEU A 55 -13.21 13.02 -2.88
CA LEU A 55 -11.97 13.49 -3.48
C LEU A 55 -12.03 13.27 -4.98
N ASP A 56 -11.14 13.96 -5.68
CA ASP A 56 -11.06 13.75 -7.12
C ASP A 56 -10.80 12.31 -7.47
N SER A 57 -10.06 11.61 -6.63
CA SER A 57 -9.75 10.22 -6.87
C SER A 57 -10.16 9.40 -5.65
N PRO A 58 -11.22 8.60 -5.76
CA PRO A 58 -11.59 7.72 -4.65
C PRO A 58 -10.49 6.74 -4.27
N LEU A 59 -9.73 6.28 -5.25
CA LEU A 59 -8.66 5.33 -4.97
C LEU A 59 -7.55 5.99 -4.15
N ALA A 60 -7.16 7.20 -4.51
CA ALA A 60 -6.16 7.92 -3.72
C ALA A 60 -6.65 8.17 -2.30
N TYR A 61 -7.92 8.49 -2.16
CA TYR A 61 -8.51 8.67 -0.84
C TYR A 61 -8.41 7.40 -0.03
N LEU A 62 -8.75 6.27 -0.64
CA LEU A 62 -8.73 5.00 0.08
C LEU A 62 -7.31 4.65 0.55
N TYR A 63 -6.33 4.81 -0.31
CA TYR A 63 -4.97 4.51 0.08
C TYR A 63 -4.48 5.45 1.17
N ARG A 64 -4.84 6.72 1.10
CA ARG A 64 -4.48 7.65 2.16
C ARG A 64 -5.15 7.28 3.47
N ALA A 65 -6.42 6.92 3.41
CA ALA A 65 -7.17 6.59 4.62
C ALA A 65 -6.63 5.34 5.29
N VAL A 66 -6.35 4.29 4.51
CA VAL A 66 -5.81 3.09 5.13
C VAL A 66 -4.38 3.31 5.62
N ARG A 67 -3.63 4.16 4.95
CA ARG A 67 -2.27 4.48 5.40
C ARG A 67 -2.31 5.19 6.74
N ASN A 68 -3.17 6.18 6.87
CA ASN A 68 -3.28 6.91 8.13
C ASN A 68 -3.75 6.01 9.26
N ALA A 69 -4.74 5.17 8.98
CA ALA A 69 -5.23 4.24 9.98
C ALA A 69 -4.15 3.23 10.38
N SER A 70 -3.36 2.78 9.42
CA SER A 70 -2.29 1.83 9.69
C SER A 70 -1.22 2.43 10.58
N PHE A 71 -0.85 3.67 10.31
CA PHE A 71 0.18 4.30 11.12
C PHE A 71 -0.30 4.53 12.56
N ASN A 72 -1.56 4.90 12.72
CA ASN A 72 -2.11 5.07 14.05
C ASN A 72 -2.13 3.76 14.82
N LEU A 73 -2.56 2.69 14.16
CA LEU A 73 -2.63 1.40 14.78
C LEU A 73 -1.24 0.85 15.10
N ARG A 74 -0.31 1.06 14.18
CA ARG A 74 1.06 0.62 14.37
C ARG A 74 1.72 1.31 15.55
N ARG A 75 1.41 2.58 15.74
CA ARG A 75 1.94 3.31 16.87
C ARG A 75 1.45 2.72 18.18
N ASP A 76 0.19 2.33 18.22
CA ASP A 76 -0.38 1.71 19.40
C ASP A 76 0.22 0.34 19.66
N PHE A 77 0.39 -0.44 18.61
CA PHE A 77 0.96 -1.77 18.74
C PHE A 77 2.40 -1.79 19.21
N ARG A 78 3.16 -0.79 18.84
CA ARG A 78 4.55 -0.75 19.22
C ARG A 78 4.78 -0.75 20.70
N ARG A 79 3.78 -0.41 21.46
CA ARG A 79 3.93 -0.39 22.90
C ARG A 79 3.72 -1.74 23.53
N GLU A 80 3.14 -2.66 22.78
CA GLU A 80 2.77 -3.92 23.40
C GLU A 80 3.54 -5.11 22.91
N VAL A 81 3.88 -5.16 21.65
CA VAL A 81 4.45 -6.34 21.07
C VAL A 81 5.54 -5.99 20.13
N GLU A 82 6.65 -6.66 20.24
CA GLU A 82 7.60 -6.60 19.18
C GLU A 82 7.10 -7.49 18.10
N LEU A 83 6.86 -6.93 16.98
CA LEU A 83 6.32 -7.63 15.88
C LEU A 83 7.27 -8.66 15.38
N ALA A 84 6.83 -9.83 15.37
CA ALA A 84 7.49 -10.83 14.60
C ALA A 84 7.02 -10.67 13.19
N GLY A 85 7.54 -9.76 12.50
CA GLY A 85 6.95 -9.45 11.25
C GLY A 85 7.42 -10.28 10.12
N ASP A 86 7.03 -11.46 10.05
CA ASP A 86 7.36 -12.23 8.90
C ASP A 86 6.20 -12.49 8.04
N GLU A 87 5.50 -11.49 7.73
CA GLU A 87 4.30 -11.72 7.04
C GLU A 87 4.48 -11.82 5.58
N ALA A 88 3.82 -12.74 5.00
CA ALA A 88 3.85 -12.92 3.57
C ALA A 88 2.87 -11.97 2.92
N TRP A 89 3.07 -10.71 3.07
CA TRP A 89 2.10 -9.76 2.59
C TRP A 89 2.03 -9.62 1.08
N LEU A 90 2.98 -10.17 0.37
CA LEU A 90 2.92 -10.11 -1.09
C LEU A 90 2.50 -11.41 -1.71
N VAL A 91 1.94 -12.28 -0.93
CA VAL A 91 1.71 -13.60 -1.40
C VAL A 91 0.56 -13.75 -2.34
N SER A 92 -0.25 -12.80 -2.48
CA SER A 92 -1.38 -13.00 -3.32
C SER A 92 -0.98 -13.18 -4.74
N GLY A 93 0.24 -13.27 -5.03
CA GLY A 93 0.60 -13.31 -6.38
C GLY A 93 0.49 -14.64 -6.96
N GLU A 94 0.43 -14.67 -8.20
CA GLU A 94 0.53 -15.80 -8.92
C GLU A 94 1.93 -16.21 -9.06
N GLY A 95 2.88 -15.53 -8.60
CA GLY A 95 4.24 -15.96 -8.70
C GLY A 95 4.53 -16.89 -7.58
N THR A 96 4.72 -18.12 -7.86
CA THR A 96 5.19 -19.04 -6.86
C THR A 96 6.60 -19.40 -7.25
N GLY A 97 7.41 -19.74 -6.29
CA GLY A 97 8.73 -20.20 -6.55
C GLY A 97 9.79 -19.19 -6.20
N ASP A 98 10.96 -19.44 -6.74
CA ASP A 98 12.15 -18.69 -6.33
C ASP A 98 12.09 -17.24 -6.72
N GLU A 99 11.52 -16.95 -7.88
CA GLU A 99 11.44 -15.57 -8.33
C GLU A 99 10.56 -14.71 -7.43
N ALA A 100 9.41 -15.25 -7.05
CA ALA A 100 8.51 -14.52 -6.18
C ALA A 100 9.14 -14.28 -4.82
N LEU A 101 9.83 -15.28 -4.29
CA LEU A 101 10.51 -15.14 -3.02
C LEU A 101 11.63 -14.12 -3.08
N ALA A 102 12.35 -14.10 -4.21
CA ALA A 102 13.43 -13.13 -4.38
C ALA A 102 12.88 -11.71 -4.42
N VAL A 103 11.77 -11.51 -5.09
CA VAL A 103 11.15 -10.19 -5.14
C VAL A 103 10.68 -9.76 -3.77
N GLN A 104 10.06 -10.67 -3.02
CA GLN A 104 9.62 -10.35 -1.68
C GLN A 104 10.78 -9.96 -0.78
N ALA A 105 11.86 -10.72 -0.86
CA ALA A 105 13.03 -10.43 -0.05
C ALA A 105 13.63 -9.08 -0.41
N ALA A 106 13.71 -8.79 -1.70
CA ALA A 106 14.25 -7.51 -2.14
C ALA A 106 13.39 -6.35 -1.65
N LEU A 107 12.07 -6.52 -1.68
CA LEU A 107 11.17 -5.48 -1.21
C LEU A 107 11.29 -5.29 0.30
N ARG A 108 11.45 -6.36 1.05
CA ARG A 108 11.63 -6.24 2.49
C ARG A 108 12.88 -5.47 2.86
N ASP A 109 13.90 -5.58 2.04
CA ASP A 109 15.17 -4.92 2.31
C ASP A 109 15.16 -3.44 1.96
N LEU A 110 14.14 -2.97 1.27
CA LEU A 110 14.04 -1.56 0.98
C LEU A 110 13.67 -0.77 2.23
N PRO A 111 14.16 0.46 2.36
CA PRO A 111 13.63 1.33 3.40
C PRO A 111 12.12 1.47 3.24
N ASP A 112 11.43 1.68 4.36
CA ASP A 112 9.97 1.74 4.36
C ASP A 112 9.42 2.70 3.32
N GLU A 113 10.04 3.87 3.21
CA GLU A 113 9.55 4.87 2.28
C GLU A 113 9.69 4.45 0.84
N GLN A 114 10.76 3.76 0.52
CA GLN A 114 10.96 3.28 -0.84
C GLN A 114 10.05 2.12 -1.16
N ARG A 115 9.87 1.22 -0.20
CA ARG A 115 8.97 0.08 -0.39
C ARG A 115 7.55 0.54 -0.63
N GLU A 116 7.10 1.51 0.15
CA GLU A 116 5.77 2.05 0.01
C GLU A 116 5.56 2.68 -1.37
N THR A 117 6.53 3.45 -1.81
CA THR A 117 6.45 4.10 -3.11
C THR A 117 6.37 3.08 -4.24
N ILE A 118 7.19 2.06 -4.17
CA ILE A 118 7.17 1.00 -5.18
C ILE A 118 5.82 0.29 -5.18
N PHE A 119 5.28 0.01 -4.00
CA PHE A 119 3.99 -0.66 -3.94
C PHE A 119 2.92 0.16 -4.63
N LEU A 120 2.85 1.44 -4.30
CA LEU A 120 1.82 2.29 -4.88
C LEU A 120 1.98 2.44 -6.38
N LYS A 121 3.20 2.46 -6.87
CA LYS A 121 3.44 2.59 -8.30
C LYS A 121 3.13 1.31 -9.06
N VAL A 122 3.61 0.20 -8.56
CA VAL A 122 3.56 -1.06 -9.30
C VAL A 122 2.29 -1.85 -9.02
N TRP A 123 1.94 -2.03 -7.75
CA TRP A 123 0.78 -2.83 -7.42
C TRP A 123 -0.51 -2.04 -7.44
N ALA A 124 -0.49 -0.81 -6.97
CA ALA A 124 -1.68 0.02 -7.00
C ALA A 124 -1.88 0.72 -8.34
N GLY A 125 -0.85 0.76 -9.17
CA GLY A 125 -0.97 1.34 -10.50
C GLY A 125 -1.10 2.85 -10.52
N MET A 126 -0.60 3.52 -9.52
CA MET A 126 -0.75 4.96 -9.42
C MET A 126 0.32 5.70 -10.19
N THR A 127 -0.02 6.88 -10.64
CA THR A 127 0.98 7.79 -11.18
C THR A 127 1.78 8.37 -10.03
N LEU A 128 2.95 8.90 -10.34
CA LEU A 128 3.76 9.56 -9.31
C LEU A 128 3.01 10.74 -8.69
N GLN A 129 2.21 11.43 -9.48
CA GLN A 129 1.40 12.53 -8.97
C GLN A 129 0.38 12.03 -7.96
N GLU A 130 -0.27 10.93 -8.25
CA GLU A 130 -1.23 10.35 -7.32
C GLU A 130 -0.55 9.88 -6.04
N ILE A 131 0.62 9.29 -6.17
CA ILE A 131 1.39 8.88 -5.00
C ILE A 131 1.77 10.07 -4.16
N ALA A 132 2.17 11.16 -4.80
CA ALA A 132 2.49 12.38 -4.06
C ALA A 132 1.29 12.85 -3.25
N SER A 133 0.10 12.73 -3.82
CA SER A 133 -1.11 13.08 -3.11
C SER A 133 -1.38 12.15 -1.93
N VAL A 134 -1.21 10.85 -2.13
CA VAL A 134 -1.43 9.88 -1.06
C VAL A 134 -0.46 10.09 0.09
N LEU A 135 0.81 10.29 -0.23
CA LEU A 135 1.84 10.42 0.78
C LEU A 135 1.99 11.84 1.30
N GLU A 136 1.31 12.78 0.68
CA GLU A 136 1.40 14.20 1.03
C GLU A 136 2.84 14.71 0.97
N LEU A 137 3.48 14.39 -0.14
CA LEU A 137 4.87 14.76 -0.39
C LEU A 137 4.99 15.48 -1.72
N PRO A 138 6.04 16.27 -1.89
CA PRO A 138 6.30 16.88 -3.21
C PRO A 138 6.57 15.82 -4.25
N LEU A 139 6.18 16.11 -5.47
CA LEU A 139 6.37 15.18 -6.56
C LEU A 139 7.84 14.80 -6.74
N ASN A 140 8.73 15.76 -6.59
CA ASN A 140 10.16 15.48 -6.75
C ASN A 140 10.66 14.47 -5.72
N THR A 141 10.13 14.56 -4.49
CA THR A 141 10.50 13.60 -3.46
C THR A 141 10.03 12.20 -3.82
N VAL A 142 8.79 12.10 -4.29
CA VAL A 142 8.25 10.80 -4.70
C VAL A 142 9.07 10.23 -5.86
N ALA A 143 9.39 11.06 -6.84
CA ALA A 143 10.16 10.61 -7.98
C ALA A 143 11.55 10.11 -7.55
N SER A 144 12.18 10.79 -6.60
CA SER A 144 13.47 10.37 -6.11
C SER A 144 13.38 9.05 -5.37
N ARG A 145 12.35 8.89 -4.53
CA ARG A 145 12.17 7.64 -3.80
C ARG A 145 11.94 6.48 -4.75
N TYR A 146 11.16 6.72 -5.79
CA TYR A 146 10.89 5.69 -6.78
C TYR A 146 12.18 5.30 -7.51
N ARG A 147 12.95 6.28 -7.91
CA ARG A 147 14.20 6.02 -8.64
C ARG A 147 15.18 5.24 -7.77
N TYR A 148 15.36 5.64 -6.51
CA TYR A 148 16.26 4.93 -5.63
C TYR A 148 15.78 3.52 -5.31
N ALA A 149 14.46 3.37 -5.18
CA ALA A 149 13.90 2.04 -4.96
C ALA A 149 14.18 1.13 -6.14
N LEU A 150 14.00 1.65 -7.35
CA LEU A 150 14.28 0.86 -8.54
C LEU A 150 15.75 0.47 -8.63
N GLU A 151 16.63 1.38 -8.28
CA GLU A 151 18.05 1.08 -8.31
C GLU A 151 18.39 -0.05 -7.34
N LYS A 152 17.85 0.02 -6.14
CA LYS A 152 18.11 -1.03 -5.16
C LYS A 152 17.51 -2.36 -5.57
N LEU A 153 16.32 -2.33 -6.11
CA LEU A 153 15.71 -3.57 -6.58
C LEU A 153 16.52 -4.16 -7.72
N ARG A 154 17.00 -3.33 -8.61
CA ARG A 154 17.81 -3.79 -9.72
C ARG A 154 19.07 -4.47 -9.23
N GLU A 155 19.72 -3.90 -8.24
CA GLU A 155 20.91 -4.48 -7.66
C GLU A 155 20.62 -5.84 -7.02
N ARG A 156 19.53 -5.92 -6.29
CA ARG A 156 19.19 -7.15 -5.59
C ARG A 156 18.70 -8.24 -6.50
N LEU A 157 18.00 -7.86 -7.56
CA LEU A 157 17.41 -8.82 -8.45
C LEU A 157 18.24 -9.09 -9.70
N GLN A 158 19.41 -8.49 -9.77
CA GLN A 158 20.27 -8.74 -10.89
C GLN A 158 20.66 -10.19 -10.92
N PRO A 159 20.47 -10.87 -12.03
CA PRO A 159 20.78 -12.29 -12.06
C PRO A 159 22.27 -12.49 -11.85
N VAL A 160 22.55 -13.24 -10.83
CA VAL A 160 23.92 -13.53 -10.53
C VAL A 160 24.56 -14.33 -11.66
N ALA A 161 23.73 -14.95 -12.38
CA ALA A 161 24.23 -15.86 -13.36
C ALA A 161 24.47 -15.28 -14.68
N ARG A 162 24.80 -14.09 -14.76
CA ARG A 162 25.04 -13.56 -15.99
C ARG A 162 26.41 -13.73 -16.39
N HIS A 163 26.86 -14.72 -16.77
CA HIS A 163 28.17 -14.85 -17.36
C HIS A 163 28.28 -15.89 -18.34
#